data_6f96c4f6363934d220a60f962105a191
#
_entry.id   6f96c4f6363934d220a60f962105a191
#
_cell.length_a   1.000
_cell.length_b   1.000
_cell.length_c   1.000
_cell.angle_alpha   90.00
_cell.angle_beta   90.00
_cell.angle_gamma   90.00
#
_symmetry.space_group_name_H-M   'P 1'
#
loop_
_entity.id
_entity.type
_entity.pdbx_description
1 polymer ?
#
loop_
_entity_poly.entity_id
_entity_poly.type
_entity_poly.pdbx_seq_one_letter_code
_entity_poly.pdbx_strand_id
1 'polypeptide(L)'
;MTSRQSDAGFGYTRLRSITVGSGAAELVWDVLAGMKCTEGESVSCHIDAVFDRTVHLLLSVPNRSGSSFLLALGTRDIREGPLMINFDTPPGFSFRRLVGGRNEAVTVQSLDQVESSRGLQFHFGKRGILDVERKTVPTLPAAGGVYEHVPLGRFAAGSESLSAHLRLIDRFEAEGIEDGLNWFDTLYTYHGGSAAHELEAVAASVVNWISEVSVNRNLKCSRYDRKDCQAADSRLSVLDVIANFVGRGPGATPSGDDFLAGLLLPLQLVDNGAIAQQTSKLSRRITTLAVDESTTVSAALLAQVTRGRAAQPVMNCLKTLLTSKHNTEAMYRDAVALTKIGHTSGSDTLAGILTATTVVLPLLAAQHQ
;
A
#
# COMPACT_ATOMS: atom_id res chain seq x y z
N MET A 1 -25.52 18.86 -42.82
CA MET A 1 -26.02 19.50 -41.59
C MET A 1 -25.47 18.69 -40.40
N THR A 2 -24.32 19.10 -39.93
CA THR A 2 -23.64 18.49 -38.78
C THR A 2 -24.10 19.23 -37.53
N SER A 3 -24.87 18.54 -36.68
CA SER A 3 -25.31 19.06 -35.39
C SER A 3 -24.10 19.23 -34.47
N ARG A 4 -23.74 20.49 -34.20
CA ARG A 4 -22.89 20.87 -33.08
C ARG A 4 -23.61 20.42 -31.79
N GLN A 5 -23.11 19.35 -31.15
CA GLN A 5 -23.44 19.13 -29.75
C GLN A 5 -22.88 20.30 -28.94
N SER A 6 -23.79 21.09 -28.38
CA SER A 6 -23.49 22.19 -27.48
C SER A 6 -22.71 21.64 -26.28
N ASP A 7 -21.52 22.19 -26.04
CA ASP A 7 -20.83 22.13 -24.75
C ASP A 7 -21.78 22.69 -23.68
N ALA A 8 -22.54 21.80 -23.03
CA ALA A 8 -23.26 22.15 -21.83
C ALA A 8 -22.19 22.49 -20.78
N GLY A 9 -22.01 23.77 -20.53
CA GLY A 9 -21.10 24.28 -19.52
C GLY A 9 -21.37 23.60 -18.20
N PHE A 10 -20.37 22.90 -17.67
CA PHE A 10 -20.46 22.37 -16.34
C PHE A 10 -20.62 23.53 -15.37
N GLY A 11 -21.82 23.70 -14.85
CA GLY A 11 -22.11 24.61 -13.75
C GLY A 11 -21.27 24.23 -12.52
N TYR A 12 -21.19 25.13 -11.57
CA TYR A 12 -20.52 24.92 -10.29
C TYR A 12 -20.87 23.56 -9.68
N THR A 13 -19.85 22.72 -9.45
CA THR A 13 -20.01 21.35 -8.94
C THR A 13 -19.78 21.32 -7.42
N ARG A 14 -20.73 20.80 -6.67
CA ARG A 14 -20.55 20.51 -5.25
C ARG A 14 -20.81 19.03 -4.98
N LEU A 15 -19.82 18.31 -4.42
CA LEU A 15 -19.90 16.89 -4.15
C LEU A 15 -19.61 16.62 -2.67
N ARG A 16 -20.23 15.58 -2.13
CA ARG A 16 -20.01 15.10 -0.75
C ARG A 16 -19.22 13.80 -0.75
N SER A 17 -18.37 13.62 0.26
CA SER A 17 -17.65 12.36 0.47
C SER A 17 -18.61 11.24 0.85
N ILE A 18 -18.35 10.04 0.34
CA ILE A 18 -19.08 8.81 0.66
C ILE A 18 -18.20 7.83 1.43
N THR A 19 -16.91 7.78 1.16
CA THR A 19 -15.93 6.97 1.90
C THR A 19 -14.63 7.74 2.11
N VAL A 20 -13.94 7.45 3.21
CA VAL A 20 -12.65 8.04 3.54
C VAL A 20 -11.74 6.92 4.07
N GLY A 21 -10.60 6.69 3.44
CA GLY A 21 -9.61 5.72 3.89
C GLY A 21 -9.00 6.07 5.25
N SER A 22 -8.52 5.08 5.98
CA SER A 22 -8.02 5.27 7.36
C SER A 22 -6.85 6.26 7.46
N GLY A 23 -5.91 6.23 6.52
CA GLY A 23 -4.82 7.20 6.46
C GLY A 23 -5.27 8.59 6.03
N ALA A 24 -6.24 8.68 5.11
CA ALA A 24 -6.86 9.93 4.72
C ALA A 24 -7.64 10.56 5.89
N ALA A 25 -8.36 9.76 6.67
CA ALA A 25 -9.07 10.23 7.86
C ALA A 25 -8.11 10.82 8.89
N GLU A 26 -7.00 10.14 9.20
CA GLU A 26 -5.96 10.68 10.10
C GLU A 26 -5.42 12.01 9.61
N LEU A 27 -5.09 12.10 8.31
CA LEU A 27 -4.59 13.33 7.70
C LEU A 27 -5.62 14.46 7.78
N VAL A 28 -6.89 14.20 7.47
CA VAL A 28 -7.98 15.18 7.58
C VAL A 28 -8.09 15.71 9.00
N TRP A 29 -7.99 14.85 10.02
CA TRP A 29 -8.03 15.29 11.43
C TRP A 29 -6.81 16.09 11.83
N ASP A 30 -5.61 15.72 11.38
CA ASP A 30 -4.38 16.45 11.61
C ASP A 30 -4.42 17.86 11.00
N VAL A 31 -4.95 17.96 9.78
CA VAL A 31 -5.17 19.25 9.09
C VAL A 31 -6.14 20.13 9.88
N LEU A 32 -7.29 19.55 10.28
CA LEU A 32 -8.28 20.28 11.09
C LEU A 32 -7.74 20.73 12.44
N ALA A 33 -6.91 19.91 13.09
CA ALA A 33 -6.26 20.26 14.34
C ALA A 33 -5.24 21.41 14.15
N GLY A 34 -4.45 21.35 13.06
CA GLY A 34 -3.47 22.39 12.71
C GLY A 34 -4.12 23.74 12.41
N MET A 35 -5.24 23.74 11.68
CA MET A 35 -5.98 24.97 11.35
C MET A 35 -6.59 25.69 12.56
N LYS A 36 -6.79 24.99 13.69
CA LYS A 36 -7.32 25.60 14.93
C LYS A 36 -6.27 26.30 15.77
N CYS A 37 -5.01 25.93 15.63
CA CYS A 37 -3.94 26.43 16.50
C CYS A 37 -3.37 27.76 16.04
N THR A 38 -3.67 28.21 14.82
CA THR A 38 -3.08 29.40 14.21
C THR A 38 -4.13 30.16 13.41
N GLU A 39 -4.62 31.25 13.96
CA GLU A 39 -5.43 32.20 13.19
C GLU A 39 -4.57 32.77 12.05
N GLY A 40 -4.89 32.37 10.80
CA GLY A 40 -4.27 32.90 9.57
C GLY A 40 -3.32 31.98 8.82
N GLU A 41 -2.94 30.79 9.32
CA GLU A 41 -2.16 29.82 8.55
C GLU A 41 -3.07 28.94 7.69
N SER A 42 -2.89 29.02 6.37
CA SER A 42 -3.59 28.18 5.40
C SER A 42 -2.80 26.89 5.15
N VAL A 43 -3.51 25.77 5.07
CA VAL A 43 -2.94 24.52 4.53
C VAL A 43 -2.65 24.73 3.05
N SER A 44 -1.38 24.58 2.67
CA SER A 44 -1.06 24.61 1.24
C SER A 44 -1.42 23.26 0.61
N CYS A 45 -2.09 23.33 -0.54
CA CYS A 45 -2.52 22.14 -1.27
C CYS A 45 -2.13 22.30 -2.73
N HIS A 46 -1.37 21.33 -3.24
CA HIS A 46 -0.92 21.30 -4.62
C HIS A 46 -1.44 20.06 -5.32
N ILE A 47 -1.74 20.17 -6.61
CA ILE A 47 -2.13 19.04 -7.44
C ILE A 47 -0.88 18.32 -7.93
N ASP A 48 -0.72 17.06 -7.52
CA ASP A 48 0.36 16.19 -7.97
C ASP A 48 0.03 15.54 -9.32
N ALA A 49 -1.14 14.90 -9.41
CA ALA A 49 -1.60 14.25 -10.64
C ALA A 49 -3.11 14.34 -10.80
N VAL A 50 -3.58 14.37 -12.06
CA VAL A 50 -5.00 14.42 -12.42
C VAL A 50 -5.31 13.33 -13.43
N PHE A 51 -6.29 12.51 -13.08
CA PHE A 51 -6.86 11.46 -13.94
C PHE A 51 -8.36 11.72 -14.13
N ASP A 52 -9.02 10.93 -14.96
CA ASP A 52 -10.46 11.08 -15.14
C ASP A 52 -11.24 10.77 -13.86
N ARG A 53 -10.85 9.73 -13.14
CA ARG A 53 -11.56 9.24 -11.95
C ARG A 53 -10.87 9.57 -10.63
N THR A 54 -9.67 10.13 -10.64
CA THR A 54 -8.93 10.51 -9.43
C THR A 54 -8.15 11.81 -9.63
N VAL A 55 -7.91 12.51 -8.54
CA VAL A 55 -6.91 13.57 -8.43
C VAL A 55 -6.07 13.34 -7.19
N HIS A 56 -4.77 13.50 -7.33
CA HIS A 56 -3.82 13.38 -6.24
C HIS A 56 -3.40 14.76 -5.78
N LEU A 57 -3.48 15.00 -4.49
CA LEU A 57 -3.17 16.25 -3.83
C LEU A 57 -2.02 16.06 -2.85
N LEU A 58 -1.08 16.99 -2.86
CA LEU A 58 -0.04 17.11 -1.84
C LEU A 58 -0.44 18.22 -0.86
N LEU A 59 -0.66 17.87 0.39
CA LEU A 59 -1.00 18.79 1.46
C LEU A 59 0.21 19.02 2.36
N SER A 60 0.55 20.29 2.59
CA SER A 60 1.52 20.69 3.59
C SER A 60 0.78 21.27 4.80
N VAL A 61 0.91 20.60 5.94
CA VAL A 61 0.21 20.98 7.19
C VAL A 61 1.11 21.89 8.00
N PRO A 62 0.64 23.05 8.46
CA PRO A 62 1.36 23.91 9.38
C PRO A 62 1.85 23.13 10.62
N ASN A 63 3.02 23.46 11.13
CA ASN A 63 3.65 22.84 12.31
C ASN A 63 4.12 21.39 12.18
N ARG A 64 4.06 20.80 11.00
CA ARG A 64 4.77 19.55 10.63
C ARG A 64 5.86 19.88 9.64
N SER A 65 6.99 20.38 10.14
CA SER A 65 8.10 20.87 9.31
C SER A 65 8.52 19.87 8.23
N GLY A 66 8.40 20.27 6.97
CA GLY A 66 8.99 19.61 5.81
C GLY A 66 8.23 18.40 5.26
N SER A 67 7.08 18.01 5.79
CA SER A 67 6.35 16.84 5.31
C SER A 67 5.14 17.23 4.47
N SER A 68 5.15 16.86 3.19
CA SER A 68 3.95 16.86 2.35
C SER A 68 3.25 15.51 2.45
N PHE A 69 1.93 15.53 2.50
CA PHE A 69 1.09 14.35 2.61
C PHE A 69 0.29 14.15 1.34
N LEU A 70 0.34 12.94 0.79
CA LEU A 70 -0.49 12.57 -0.34
C LEU A 70 -1.92 12.28 0.11
N LEU A 71 -2.88 12.85 -0.62
CA LEU A 71 -4.31 12.55 -0.50
C LEU A 71 -4.87 12.31 -1.91
N ALA A 72 -5.57 11.22 -2.12
CA ALA A 72 -6.25 10.93 -3.37
C ALA A 72 -7.75 11.19 -3.21
N LEU A 73 -8.33 11.97 -4.13
CA LEU A 73 -9.78 12.17 -4.22
C LEU A 73 -10.28 11.33 -5.39
N GLY A 74 -11.28 10.50 -5.17
CA GLY A 74 -11.79 9.54 -6.15
C GLY A 74 -13.28 9.68 -6.45
N THR A 75 -13.71 9.19 -7.61
CA THR A 75 -15.12 9.02 -7.95
C THR A 75 -15.73 7.85 -7.17
N ARG A 76 -17.06 7.76 -7.11
CA ARG A 76 -17.80 6.71 -6.38
C ARG A 76 -17.50 5.28 -6.84
N ASP A 77 -17.05 5.09 -8.05
CA ASP A 77 -16.77 3.79 -8.68
C ASP A 77 -15.32 3.33 -8.53
N ILE A 78 -14.46 4.16 -7.93
CA ILE A 78 -13.09 3.79 -7.58
C ILE A 78 -13.11 2.99 -6.28
N ARG A 79 -12.30 1.94 -6.24
CA ARG A 79 -12.12 1.12 -5.02
C ARG A 79 -11.41 1.91 -3.93
N GLU A 80 -11.83 1.65 -2.70
CA GLU A 80 -11.30 2.34 -1.52
C GLU A 80 -9.83 2.02 -1.27
N GLY A 81 -9.06 3.04 -0.93
CA GLY A 81 -7.66 2.96 -0.55
C GLY A 81 -7.36 3.74 0.74
N PRO A 82 -6.23 3.47 1.41
CA PRO A 82 -5.94 4.06 2.72
C PRO A 82 -5.79 5.59 2.68
N LEU A 83 -5.35 6.15 1.57
CA LEU A 83 -5.17 7.59 1.36
C LEU A 83 -6.27 8.22 0.48
N MET A 84 -7.36 7.52 0.23
CA MET A 84 -8.40 7.93 -0.71
C MET A 84 -9.64 8.45 0.00
N ILE A 85 -10.24 9.48 -0.58
CA ILE A 85 -11.58 9.97 -0.24
C ILE A 85 -12.43 9.86 -1.51
N ASN A 86 -13.49 9.07 -1.48
CA ASN A 86 -14.40 8.94 -2.60
C ASN A 86 -15.62 9.85 -2.43
N PHE A 87 -16.07 10.40 -3.54
CA PHE A 87 -17.19 11.34 -3.59
C PHE A 87 -18.36 10.75 -4.36
N ASP A 88 -19.56 11.19 -3.99
CA ASP A 88 -20.78 10.84 -4.71
C ASP A 88 -20.85 11.63 -6.04
N THR A 89 -20.25 11.03 -7.05
CA THR A 89 -20.11 11.65 -8.38
C THR A 89 -21.21 11.19 -9.31
N PRO A 90 -21.78 12.09 -10.15
CA PRO A 90 -22.71 11.71 -11.19
C PRO A 90 -22.03 10.86 -12.28
N PRO A 91 -22.78 10.05 -13.03
CA PRO A 91 -22.25 9.34 -14.19
C PRO A 91 -21.56 10.29 -15.17
N GLY A 92 -20.39 9.88 -15.68
CA GLY A 92 -19.60 10.67 -16.63
C GLY A 92 -18.83 11.85 -16.00
N PHE A 93 -18.79 11.95 -14.67
CA PHE A 93 -17.94 12.92 -13.98
C PHE A 93 -16.46 12.64 -14.27
N SER A 94 -15.68 13.70 -14.40
CA SER A 94 -14.23 13.62 -14.61
C SER A 94 -13.51 14.70 -13.80
N PHE A 95 -12.52 14.28 -13.00
CA PHE A 95 -11.65 15.21 -12.30
C PHE A 95 -10.85 16.11 -13.24
N ARG A 96 -10.47 15.62 -14.44
CA ARG A 96 -9.80 16.48 -15.45
C ARG A 96 -10.63 17.69 -15.84
N ARG A 97 -11.95 17.59 -15.81
CA ARG A 97 -12.86 18.70 -16.10
C ARG A 97 -13.04 19.64 -14.91
N LEU A 98 -13.04 19.07 -13.68
CA LEU A 98 -13.12 19.86 -12.45
C LEU A 98 -11.84 20.66 -12.22
N VAL A 99 -10.69 20.01 -12.49
CA VAL A 99 -9.35 20.53 -12.22
C VAL A 99 -8.85 21.23 -13.44
N GLY A 100 -8.98 22.23 -13.96
CA GLY A 100 -8.52 22.88 -15.20
C GLY A 100 -7.06 22.73 -15.60
N GLY A 101 -6.20 22.24 -14.71
CA GLY A 101 -4.79 21.95 -14.98
C GLY A 101 -3.98 21.72 -13.70
N ARG A 102 -2.76 21.16 -13.82
CA ARG A 102 -1.88 20.86 -12.67
C ARG A 102 -1.47 22.09 -11.87
N ASN A 103 -1.49 23.26 -12.46
CA ASN A 103 -1.10 24.53 -11.82
C ASN A 103 -2.27 25.26 -11.16
N GLU A 104 -3.47 24.68 -11.15
CA GLU A 104 -4.61 25.31 -10.49
C GLU A 104 -4.45 25.17 -8.97
N ALA A 105 -4.59 26.28 -8.25
CA ALA A 105 -4.53 26.27 -6.79
C ALA A 105 -5.80 25.63 -6.23
N VAL A 106 -5.61 24.66 -5.34
CA VAL A 106 -6.69 24.07 -4.54
C VAL A 106 -6.63 24.69 -3.15
N THR A 107 -7.70 25.35 -2.74
CA THR A 107 -7.81 25.92 -1.40
C THR A 107 -8.49 24.93 -0.48
N VAL A 108 -7.91 24.68 0.70
CA VAL A 108 -8.48 23.83 1.73
C VAL A 108 -9.05 24.71 2.83
N GLN A 109 -10.32 24.54 3.16
CA GLN A 109 -11.01 25.28 4.21
C GLN A 109 -11.63 24.34 5.22
N SER A 110 -11.67 24.76 6.48
CA SER A 110 -12.46 24.08 7.52
C SER A 110 -13.94 24.35 7.28
N LEU A 111 -14.76 23.33 7.37
CA LEU A 111 -16.21 23.47 7.53
C LEU A 111 -16.47 23.85 8.98
N ASP A 112 -16.56 25.18 9.25
CA ASP A 112 -16.98 25.66 10.54
C ASP A 112 -18.51 25.55 10.68
N GLN A 113 -18.91 24.80 11.69
CA GLN A 113 -20.13 24.87 12.48
C GLN A 113 -21.42 25.36 11.77
N VAL A 114 -21.91 24.63 10.79
CA VAL A 114 -23.33 24.58 10.57
C VAL A 114 -23.77 23.16 10.99
N GLU A 115 -24.49 23.05 12.09
CA GLU A 115 -25.10 21.83 12.62
C GLU A 115 -24.16 20.67 13.00
N SER A 116 -23.22 20.89 13.93
CA SER A 116 -22.44 19.82 14.61
C SER A 116 -21.54 18.93 13.76
N SER A 117 -21.31 19.19 12.49
CA SER A 117 -20.41 18.44 11.63
C SER A 117 -19.15 19.24 11.28
N ARG A 118 -18.01 18.81 11.83
CA ARG A 118 -16.67 19.29 11.42
C ARG A 118 -16.26 18.54 10.14
N GLY A 119 -15.61 19.24 9.21
CA GLY A 119 -15.13 18.64 7.98
C GLY A 119 -14.14 19.53 7.26
N LEU A 120 -13.71 19.12 6.08
CA LEU A 120 -12.88 19.88 5.16
C LEU A 120 -13.61 20.14 3.86
N GLN A 121 -13.32 21.29 3.27
CA GLN A 121 -13.70 21.61 1.88
C GLN A 121 -12.47 21.79 1.02
N PHE A 122 -12.48 21.16 -0.15
CA PHE A 122 -11.50 21.38 -1.19
C PHE A 122 -12.13 22.22 -2.29
N HIS A 123 -11.62 23.45 -2.49
CA HIS A 123 -12.12 24.40 -3.48
C HIS A 123 -11.25 24.35 -4.73
N PHE A 124 -11.85 24.01 -5.86
CA PHE A 124 -11.23 24.00 -7.19
C PHE A 124 -11.62 25.27 -7.96
N GLY A 125 -11.08 26.40 -7.54
CA GLY A 125 -11.37 27.70 -8.12
C GLY A 125 -12.87 27.99 -8.21
N LYS A 126 -13.33 28.43 -9.40
CA LYS A 126 -14.76 28.67 -9.68
C LYS A 126 -15.54 27.44 -10.17
N ARG A 127 -14.89 26.26 -10.24
CA ARG A 127 -15.45 25.07 -10.87
C ARG A 127 -16.16 24.14 -9.90
N GLY A 128 -15.76 24.14 -8.63
CA GLY A 128 -16.47 23.31 -7.66
C GLY A 128 -15.86 23.21 -6.27
N ILE A 129 -16.62 22.60 -5.39
CA ILE A 129 -16.25 22.31 -4.01
C ILE A 129 -16.48 20.83 -3.74
N LEU A 130 -15.54 20.20 -3.04
CA LEU A 130 -15.66 18.85 -2.54
C LEU A 130 -15.73 18.89 -1.01
N ASP A 131 -16.85 18.46 -0.45
CA ASP A 131 -17.11 18.45 0.99
C ASP A 131 -16.72 17.09 1.60
N VAL A 132 -15.89 17.10 2.63
CA VAL A 132 -15.52 15.93 3.43
C VAL A 132 -16.13 16.07 4.81
N GLU A 133 -17.20 15.36 5.08
CA GLU A 133 -17.93 15.42 6.34
C GLU A 133 -17.43 14.36 7.34
N ARG A 134 -17.37 14.71 8.63
CA ARG A 134 -16.92 13.80 9.70
C ARG A 134 -17.83 12.58 9.91
N LYS A 135 -19.13 12.71 9.61
CA LYS A 135 -20.14 11.70 9.92
C LYS A 135 -20.23 10.56 8.89
N THR A 136 -19.61 10.71 7.72
CA THR A 136 -19.86 9.84 6.55
C THR A 136 -18.88 8.66 6.42
N VAL A 137 -18.11 8.32 7.45
CA VAL A 137 -16.91 7.53 7.27
C VAL A 137 -16.98 6.17 7.94
N PRO A 138 -17.21 5.08 7.19
CA PRO A 138 -16.59 3.83 7.53
C PRO A 138 -15.12 3.92 7.10
N THR A 139 -14.22 4.16 8.05
CA THR A 139 -12.79 4.00 7.86
C THR A 139 -12.48 2.56 7.53
N LEU A 140 -11.73 2.33 6.45
CA LEU A 140 -11.10 1.03 6.24
C LEU A 140 -10.24 0.69 7.46
N PRO A 141 -10.49 -0.42 8.14
CA PRO A 141 -9.71 -0.76 9.32
C PRO A 141 -8.25 -0.99 8.93
N ALA A 142 -7.32 -0.60 9.81
CA ALA A 142 -5.96 -1.07 9.72
C ALA A 142 -5.94 -2.60 9.82
N ALA A 143 -5.05 -3.28 9.08
CA ALA A 143 -4.96 -4.74 9.10
C ALA A 143 -4.88 -5.32 10.51
N GLY A 144 -4.11 -4.71 11.40
CA GLY A 144 -3.95 -5.15 12.79
C GLY A 144 -5.18 -4.98 13.70
N GLY A 145 -6.28 -4.36 13.22
CA GLY A 145 -7.53 -4.23 13.99
C GLY A 145 -8.64 -5.21 13.59
N VAL A 146 -8.46 -5.97 12.50
CA VAL A 146 -9.51 -6.82 11.90
C VAL A 146 -9.09 -8.27 11.79
N TYR A 147 -7.79 -8.55 11.84
CA TYR A 147 -7.30 -9.91 11.66
C TYR A 147 -6.75 -10.44 12.98
N GLU A 148 -7.27 -11.59 13.40
CA GLU A 148 -6.58 -12.44 14.36
C GLU A 148 -5.18 -12.74 13.81
N HIS A 149 -4.17 -12.63 14.65
CA HIS A 149 -2.81 -12.99 14.26
C HIS A 149 -2.76 -14.43 13.77
N VAL A 150 -2.11 -14.65 12.63
CA VAL A 150 -2.05 -15.94 11.98
C VAL A 150 -0.85 -16.72 12.56
N PRO A 151 -1.05 -17.95 13.10
CA PRO A 151 0.06 -18.73 13.62
C PRO A 151 1.11 -19.05 12.55
N LEU A 152 2.38 -18.84 12.86
CA LEU A 152 3.50 -19.08 11.93
C LEU A 152 3.52 -20.53 11.43
N GLY A 153 3.20 -21.52 12.29
CA GLY A 153 3.11 -22.94 11.92
C GLY A 153 2.14 -23.27 10.79
N ARG A 154 1.22 -22.34 10.46
CA ARG A 154 0.33 -22.47 9.31
C ARG A 154 1.07 -22.50 7.97
N PHE A 155 2.27 -21.95 7.92
CA PHE A 155 3.13 -21.89 6.74
C PHE A 155 4.22 -22.97 6.73
N ALA A 156 4.23 -23.86 7.72
CA ALA A 156 5.20 -24.95 7.77
C ALA A 156 5.11 -25.85 6.52
N ALA A 157 6.24 -26.47 6.17
CA ALA A 157 6.30 -27.40 5.05
C ALA A 157 5.27 -28.52 5.24
N GLY A 158 4.55 -28.86 4.18
CA GLY A 158 3.49 -29.84 4.18
C GLY A 158 2.15 -29.38 4.80
N SER A 159 2.06 -28.11 5.23
CA SER A 159 0.78 -27.59 5.72
C SER A 159 -0.24 -27.48 4.58
N GLU A 160 -1.51 -27.65 4.93
CA GLU A 160 -2.60 -27.54 3.97
C GLU A 160 -2.76 -26.11 3.42
N SER A 161 -2.46 -25.11 4.26
CA SER A 161 -2.46 -23.71 3.84
C SER A 161 -1.40 -23.44 2.79
N LEU A 162 -0.16 -23.88 3.01
CA LEU A 162 0.91 -23.74 2.01
C LEU A 162 0.54 -24.45 0.71
N SER A 163 0.02 -25.67 0.78
CA SER A 163 -0.43 -26.42 -0.39
C SER A 163 -1.55 -25.71 -1.16
N ALA A 164 -2.45 -25.00 -0.48
CA ALA A 164 -3.50 -24.21 -1.13
C ALA A 164 -2.93 -22.98 -1.86
N HIS A 165 -1.92 -22.32 -1.29
CA HIS A 165 -1.24 -21.18 -1.94
C HIS A 165 -0.44 -21.63 -3.17
N LEU A 166 0.23 -22.79 -3.12
CA LEU A 166 0.94 -23.32 -4.28
C LEU A 166 -0.02 -23.67 -5.43
N ARG A 167 -1.16 -24.31 -5.13
CA ARG A 167 -2.21 -24.54 -6.16
C ARG A 167 -2.76 -23.25 -6.77
N LEU A 168 -2.76 -22.15 -6.01
CA LEU A 168 -3.17 -20.85 -6.54
C LEU A 168 -2.15 -20.33 -7.56
N ILE A 169 -0.85 -20.48 -7.30
CA ILE A 169 0.23 -20.12 -8.23
C ILE A 169 0.10 -20.94 -9.51
N ASP A 170 -0.03 -22.27 -9.39
CA ASP A 170 -0.21 -23.17 -10.55
C ASP A 170 -1.40 -22.75 -11.43
N ARG A 171 -2.48 -22.32 -10.79
CA ARG A 171 -3.67 -21.87 -11.51
C ARG A 171 -3.46 -20.53 -12.23
N PHE A 172 -2.75 -19.58 -11.63
CA PHE A 172 -2.41 -18.30 -12.27
C PHE A 172 -1.50 -18.50 -13.47
N GLU A 173 -0.52 -19.37 -13.35
CA GLU A 173 0.36 -19.73 -14.47
C GLU A 173 -0.43 -20.38 -15.61
N ALA A 174 -1.29 -21.35 -15.28
CA ALA A 174 -2.13 -22.03 -16.27
C ALA A 174 -3.11 -21.09 -17.01
N GLU A 175 -3.56 -20.02 -16.36
CA GLU A 175 -4.45 -19.00 -16.93
C GLU A 175 -3.70 -17.84 -17.61
N GLY A 176 -2.36 -17.83 -17.59
CA GLY A 176 -1.53 -16.82 -18.23
C GLY A 176 -1.73 -15.42 -17.63
N ILE A 177 -1.82 -15.32 -16.30
CA ILE A 177 -1.91 -14.03 -15.62
C ILE A 177 -0.55 -13.33 -15.70
N GLU A 178 -0.52 -12.20 -16.41
CA GLU A 178 0.69 -11.41 -16.63
C GLU A 178 0.90 -10.38 -15.49
N ASP A 179 2.16 -10.07 -15.22
CA ASP A 179 2.61 -8.97 -14.36
C ASP A 179 3.66 -8.10 -15.05
N GLY A 180 3.89 -6.90 -14.53
CA GLY A 180 4.77 -5.92 -15.17
C GLY A 180 6.25 -6.26 -15.13
N LEU A 181 6.69 -7.11 -14.20
CA LEU A 181 8.09 -7.53 -14.02
C LEU A 181 8.26 -9.06 -14.04
N ASN A 182 7.27 -9.79 -14.53
CA ASN A 182 7.26 -11.26 -14.59
C ASN A 182 7.45 -11.93 -13.21
N TRP A 183 6.87 -11.33 -12.14
CA TRP A 183 6.98 -11.88 -10.80
C TRP A 183 6.32 -13.23 -10.65
N PHE A 184 5.18 -13.46 -11.35
CA PHE A 184 4.52 -14.76 -11.33
C PHE A 184 5.37 -15.83 -12.02
N ASP A 185 5.97 -15.52 -13.18
CA ASP A 185 6.88 -16.42 -13.86
C ASP A 185 8.10 -16.72 -12.98
N THR A 186 8.63 -15.70 -12.31
CA THR A 186 9.73 -15.83 -11.35
C THR A 186 9.34 -16.73 -10.18
N LEU A 187 8.15 -16.55 -9.61
CA LEU A 187 7.64 -17.34 -8.51
C LEU A 187 7.34 -18.79 -8.92
N TYR A 188 6.74 -18.99 -10.09
CA TYR A 188 6.49 -20.30 -10.67
C TYR A 188 7.80 -21.05 -10.90
N THR A 189 8.78 -20.41 -11.52
CA THR A 189 10.10 -21.00 -11.77
C THR A 189 10.79 -21.38 -10.46
N TYR A 190 10.68 -20.58 -9.41
CA TYR A 190 11.22 -20.90 -8.08
C TYR A 190 10.61 -22.19 -7.51
N HIS A 191 9.29 -22.35 -7.59
CA HIS A 191 8.61 -23.56 -7.10
C HIS A 191 8.73 -24.74 -8.07
N GLY A 192 8.98 -24.51 -9.34
CA GLY A 192 9.19 -25.54 -10.37
C GLY A 192 10.59 -26.15 -10.38
N GLY A 193 11.50 -25.70 -9.49
CA GLY A 193 12.83 -26.27 -9.31
C GLY A 193 13.95 -25.58 -10.08
N SER A 194 13.66 -24.46 -10.77
CA SER A 194 14.66 -23.58 -11.38
C SER A 194 14.62 -22.26 -10.61
N ALA A 195 15.57 -22.02 -9.69
CA ALA A 195 15.58 -20.85 -8.83
C ALA A 195 15.73 -19.56 -9.65
N ALA A 196 14.79 -18.66 -9.50
CA ALA A 196 14.92 -17.31 -10.00
C ALA A 196 15.75 -16.49 -9.00
N HIS A 197 16.95 -16.08 -9.42
CA HIS A 197 17.95 -15.43 -8.55
C HIS A 197 17.43 -14.21 -7.81
N GLU A 198 16.57 -13.40 -8.43
CA GLU A 198 16.02 -12.20 -7.79
C GLU A 198 15.12 -12.56 -6.61
N LEU A 199 14.22 -13.52 -6.79
CA LEU A 199 13.30 -13.94 -5.73
C LEU A 199 14.04 -14.60 -4.58
N GLU A 200 15.01 -15.48 -4.90
CA GLU A 200 15.86 -16.14 -3.91
C GLU A 200 16.65 -15.09 -3.09
N ALA A 201 17.24 -14.11 -3.73
CA ALA A 201 18.00 -13.06 -3.08
C ALA A 201 17.11 -12.22 -2.13
N VAL A 202 15.91 -11.84 -2.55
CA VAL A 202 14.96 -11.09 -1.71
C VAL A 202 14.50 -11.95 -0.53
N ALA A 203 14.05 -13.17 -0.79
CA ALA A 203 13.55 -14.05 0.25
C ALA A 203 14.63 -14.35 1.30
N ALA A 204 15.82 -14.74 0.87
CA ALA A 204 16.95 -14.99 1.75
C ALA A 204 17.35 -13.75 2.57
N SER A 205 17.36 -12.57 1.93
CA SER A 205 17.70 -11.31 2.60
C SER A 205 16.66 -10.94 3.66
N VAL A 206 15.37 -11.09 3.37
CA VAL A 206 14.29 -10.81 4.33
C VAL A 206 14.30 -11.81 5.48
N VAL A 207 14.49 -13.11 5.21
CA VAL A 207 14.62 -14.16 6.23
C VAL A 207 15.80 -13.86 7.15
N ASN A 208 16.97 -13.55 6.60
CA ASN A 208 18.16 -13.21 7.38
C ASN A 208 17.93 -11.98 8.26
N TRP A 209 17.33 -10.90 7.71
CA TRP A 209 17.00 -9.71 8.49
C TRP A 209 16.12 -9.98 9.69
N ILE A 210 15.08 -10.80 9.50
CA ILE A 210 14.14 -11.16 10.56
C ILE A 210 14.82 -12.05 11.60
N SER A 211 15.67 -13.00 11.17
CA SER A 211 16.32 -14.01 12.02
C SER A 211 17.49 -13.45 12.83
N GLU A 212 18.32 -12.54 12.29
CA GLU A 212 19.51 -12.01 12.95
C GLU A 212 19.22 -11.37 14.31
N VAL A 213 18.05 -10.81 14.51
CA VAL A 213 17.68 -10.19 15.79
C VAL A 213 17.13 -11.18 16.79
N SER A 214 16.64 -12.34 16.35
CA SER A 214 16.22 -13.43 17.24
C SER A 214 17.43 -14.08 17.91
N VAL A 215 18.53 -14.20 17.20
CA VAL A 215 19.79 -14.77 17.71
C VAL A 215 20.50 -13.84 18.70
N ASN A 216 20.50 -12.51 18.42
CA ASN A 216 21.17 -11.52 19.29
C ASN A 216 20.50 -11.33 20.67
N ARG A 217 19.24 -11.76 20.88
CA ARG A 217 18.62 -11.71 22.22
C ARG A 217 19.11 -12.84 23.13
N ASN A 218 19.58 -13.96 22.59
CA ASN A 218 20.06 -15.11 23.36
C ASN A 218 21.58 -15.15 23.53
N LEU A 219 22.31 -14.39 22.73
CA LEU A 219 23.73 -14.17 22.89
C LEU A 219 23.97 -12.99 23.83
N LYS A 220 23.92 -13.21 25.15
CA LYS A 220 24.74 -12.40 26.05
C LYS A 220 26.17 -12.57 25.55
N CYS A 221 26.68 -11.54 24.89
CA CYS A 221 28.01 -11.48 24.36
C CYS A 221 29.01 -11.79 25.52
N SER A 222 29.44 -13.03 25.65
CA SER A 222 30.66 -13.34 26.35
C SER A 222 31.77 -12.77 25.51
N ARG A 223 32.56 -11.88 26.13
CA ARG A 223 33.77 -11.26 25.58
C ARG A 223 34.70 -12.32 25.06
N TYR A 224 34.69 -12.64 23.78
CA TYR A 224 35.80 -13.29 23.12
C TYR A 224 35.88 -12.95 21.63
N ASP A 225 37.06 -12.44 21.28
CA ASP A 225 37.71 -12.27 19.98
C ASP A 225 37.01 -11.59 18.78
N ARG A 226 37.39 -10.30 18.63
CA ARG A 226 37.17 -9.47 17.44
C ARG A 226 38.00 -9.86 16.21
N LYS A 227 38.67 -10.99 16.16
CA LYS A 227 39.57 -11.34 15.04
C LYS A 227 38.93 -12.20 13.95
N ASP A 228 37.80 -12.85 14.21
CA ASP A 228 37.15 -13.72 13.21
C ASP A 228 36.01 -13.07 12.43
N CYS A 229 35.76 -11.77 12.61
CA CYS A 229 34.72 -11.05 11.89
C CYS A 229 35.13 -10.52 10.50
N GLN A 230 36.34 -10.82 10.01
CA GLN A 230 36.80 -10.36 8.69
C GLN A 230 36.34 -11.23 7.51
N ALA A 231 35.61 -12.33 7.74
CA ALA A 231 35.05 -13.15 6.66
C ALA A 231 33.59 -12.77 6.27
N ALA A 232 33.07 -11.66 6.81
CA ALA A 232 31.66 -11.22 6.59
C ALA A 232 31.49 -10.17 5.47
N ASP A 233 32.51 -9.94 4.66
CA ASP A 233 32.56 -8.79 3.72
C ASP A 233 31.97 -9.08 2.33
N SER A 234 31.17 -10.13 2.15
CA SER A 234 30.50 -10.43 0.88
C SER A 234 28.97 -10.64 0.97
N ARG A 235 28.35 -10.35 2.11
CA ARG A 235 26.89 -10.38 2.22
C ARG A 235 26.36 -9.00 1.88
N LEU A 236 25.81 -8.84 0.66
CA LEU A 236 24.93 -7.71 0.37
C LEU A 236 23.98 -7.53 1.56
N SER A 237 23.97 -6.33 2.12
CA SER A 237 22.99 -5.99 3.17
C SER A 237 21.59 -6.25 2.61
N VAL A 238 20.65 -6.72 3.45
CA VAL A 238 19.25 -6.82 3.01
C VAL A 238 18.77 -5.53 2.35
N LEU A 239 19.27 -4.39 2.82
CA LEU A 239 18.90 -3.09 2.27
C LEU A 239 19.49 -2.87 0.88
N ASP A 240 20.66 -3.40 0.57
CA ASP A 240 21.24 -3.30 -0.78
C ASP A 240 20.43 -4.14 -1.78
N VAL A 241 19.99 -5.34 -1.38
CA VAL A 241 19.11 -6.18 -2.22
C VAL A 241 17.76 -5.48 -2.43
N ILE A 242 17.13 -5.02 -1.37
CA ILE A 242 15.80 -4.38 -1.43
C ILE A 242 15.85 -3.04 -2.16
N ALA A 243 16.94 -2.26 -2.02
CA ALA A 243 17.12 -0.99 -2.73
C ALA A 243 17.03 -1.17 -4.25
N ASN A 244 17.43 -2.32 -4.79
CA ASN A 244 17.30 -2.62 -6.22
C ASN A 244 15.84 -2.80 -6.69
N PHE A 245 14.90 -2.96 -5.76
CA PHE A 245 13.47 -3.07 -6.07
C PHE A 245 12.74 -1.74 -5.92
N VAL A 246 13.19 -0.87 -5.02
CA VAL A 246 12.56 0.43 -4.77
C VAL A 246 12.62 1.29 -6.02
N GLY A 247 11.47 1.80 -6.46
CA GLY A 247 11.35 2.61 -7.67
C GLY A 247 11.51 1.84 -8.99
N ARG A 248 11.70 0.51 -8.97
CA ARG A 248 11.85 -0.31 -10.17
C ARG A 248 10.51 -0.48 -10.90
N GLY A 249 10.49 -0.07 -12.16
CA GLY A 249 9.31 -0.18 -13.03
C GLY A 249 8.69 1.17 -13.37
N PRO A 250 7.84 1.22 -14.40
CA PRO A 250 7.18 2.44 -14.84
C PRO A 250 5.95 2.78 -13.99
N GLY A 251 5.48 4.04 -14.09
CA GLY A 251 4.18 4.45 -13.56
C GLY A 251 4.24 5.18 -12.22
N ALA A 252 3.05 5.47 -11.67
CA ALA A 252 2.91 6.17 -10.39
C ALA A 252 3.19 5.25 -9.18
N THR A 253 3.01 3.96 -9.36
CA THR A 253 3.40 2.90 -8.43
C THR A 253 4.29 1.92 -9.19
N PRO A 254 5.62 2.06 -9.08
CA PRO A 254 6.56 1.12 -9.69
C PRO A 254 6.33 -0.31 -9.23
N SER A 255 6.48 -1.27 -10.13
CA SER A 255 6.21 -2.70 -9.86
C SER A 255 7.02 -3.26 -8.69
N GLY A 256 8.27 -2.82 -8.53
CA GLY A 256 9.10 -3.23 -7.39
C GLY A 256 8.55 -2.77 -6.04
N ASP A 257 7.97 -1.58 -5.99
CA ASP A 257 7.34 -1.05 -4.77
C ASP A 257 6.04 -1.78 -4.44
N ASP A 258 5.22 -2.06 -5.46
CA ASP A 258 3.98 -2.84 -5.30
C ASP A 258 4.28 -4.27 -4.83
N PHE A 259 5.34 -4.90 -5.38
CA PHE A 259 5.84 -6.19 -4.92
C PHE A 259 6.29 -6.14 -3.45
N LEU A 260 7.10 -5.15 -3.07
CA LEU A 260 7.56 -4.97 -1.69
C LEU A 260 6.39 -4.71 -0.73
N ALA A 261 5.40 -3.94 -1.13
CA ALA A 261 4.18 -3.74 -0.34
C ALA A 261 3.46 -5.08 -0.08
N GLY A 262 3.29 -5.89 -1.11
CA GLY A 262 2.70 -7.23 -1.02
C GLY A 262 3.51 -8.17 -0.13
N LEU A 263 4.84 -8.14 -0.24
CA LEU A 263 5.76 -8.97 0.55
C LEU A 263 5.68 -8.65 2.06
N LEU A 264 5.61 -7.37 2.41
CA LEU A 264 5.68 -6.93 3.81
C LEU A 264 4.37 -7.12 4.57
N LEU A 265 3.22 -7.00 3.92
CA LEU A 265 1.92 -7.06 4.57
C LEU A 265 1.64 -8.39 5.28
N PRO A 266 1.80 -9.59 4.68
CA PRO A 266 1.59 -10.87 5.37
C PRO A 266 2.51 -11.04 6.57
N LEU A 267 3.77 -10.59 6.47
CA LEU A 267 4.76 -10.70 7.53
C LEU A 267 4.39 -9.89 8.80
N GLN A 268 3.59 -8.84 8.65
CA GLN A 268 3.10 -8.05 9.79
C GLN A 268 1.93 -8.72 10.51
N LEU A 269 1.24 -9.68 9.88
CA LEU A 269 0.02 -10.30 10.38
C LEU A 269 0.28 -11.65 11.06
N VAL A 270 1.51 -12.13 11.04
CA VAL A 270 1.88 -13.39 11.69
C VAL A 270 1.93 -13.23 13.21
N ASP A 271 1.41 -14.20 13.94
CA ASP A 271 1.45 -14.27 15.40
C ASP A 271 2.85 -14.64 15.90
N ASN A 272 3.79 -13.73 15.62
CA ASN A 272 5.16 -13.77 16.13
C ASN A 272 5.66 -12.34 16.30
N GLY A 273 5.66 -11.86 17.54
CA GLY A 273 6.04 -10.48 17.86
C GLY A 273 7.45 -10.10 17.38
N ALA A 274 8.38 -11.05 17.29
CA ALA A 274 9.72 -10.80 16.76
C ALA A 274 9.68 -10.54 15.25
N ILE A 275 8.96 -11.37 14.49
CA ILE A 275 8.77 -11.21 13.04
C ILE A 275 8.08 -9.87 12.75
N ALA A 276 6.95 -9.59 13.40
CA ALA A 276 6.21 -8.35 13.22
C ALA A 276 7.06 -7.11 13.53
N GLN A 277 7.86 -7.14 14.61
CA GLN A 277 8.74 -6.04 14.98
C GLN A 277 9.84 -5.79 13.93
N GLN A 278 10.49 -6.87 13.45
CA GLN A 278 11.54 -6.72 12.44
C GLN A 278 10.98 -6.30 11.09
N THR A 279 9.84 -6.84 10.69
CA THR A 279 9.11 -6.42 9.49
C THR A 279 8.77 -4.93 9.56
N SER A 280 8.30 -4.44 10.71
CA SER A 280 8.02 -3.01 10.89
C SER A 280 9.28 -2.13 10.75
N LYS A 281 10.42 -2.59 11.24
CA LYS A 281 11.71 -1.87 11.08
C LYS A 281 12.14 -1.86 9.61
N LEU A 282 12.05 -3.00 8.93
CA LEU A 282 12.37 -3.12 7.51
C LEU A 282 11.46 -2.22 6.67
N SER A 283 10.15 -2.27 6.91
CA SER A 283 9.17 -1.44 6.20
C SER A 283 9.47 0.06 6.33
N ARG A 284 9.85 0.53 7.51
CA ARG A 284 10.24 1.93 7.71
C ARG A 284 11.47 2.31 6.90
N ARG A 285 12.49 1.43 6.83
CA ARG A 285 13.68 1.69 6.03
C ARG A 285 13.37 1.71 4.53
N ILE A 286 12.54 0.78 4.06
CA ILE A 286 12.04 0.78 2.67
C ILE A 286 11.28 2.07 2.37
N THR A 287 10.41 2.52 3.27
CA THR A 287 9.68 3.78 3.10
C THR A 287 10.63 4.98 3.02
N THR A 288 11.70 5.00 3.82
CA THR A 288 12.70 6.06 3.76
C THR A 288 13.43 6.07 2.41
N LEU A 289 13.84 4.91 1.91
CA LEU A 289 14.44 4.79 0.57
C LEU A 289 13.47 5.23 -0.53
N ALA A 290 12.20 4.87 -0.42
CA ALA A 290 11.19 5.19 -1.42
C ALA A 290 10.91 6.71 -1.54
N VAL A 291 11.18 7.50 -0.50
CA VAL A 291 11.09 8.97 -0.58
C VAL A 291 12.09 9.54 -1.56
N ASP A 292 13.29 8.96 -1.63
CA ASP A 292 14.38 9.45 -2.47
C ASP A 292 14.42 8.76 -3.85
N GLU A 293 14.06 7.48 -3.92
CA GLU A 293 14.28 6.62 -5.08
C GLU A 293 13.00 6.26 -5.85
N SER A 294 11.81 6.62 -5.34
CA SER A 294 10.54 6.27 -5.96
C SER A 294 9.64 7.49 -6.17
N THR A 295 8.39 7.23 -6.56
CA THR A 295 7.40 8.29 -6.74
C THR A 295 6.79 8.71 -5.39
N THR A 296 6.30 9.94 -5.30
CA THR A 296 5.58 10.43 -4.12
C THR A 296 4.37 9.55 -3.76
N VAL A 297 3.67 9.06 -4.78
CA VAL A 297 2.50 8.17 -4.60
C VAL A 297 2.93 6.86 -3.97
N SER A 298 3.96 6.24 -4.52
CA SER A 298 4.44 4.94 -4.04
C SER A 298 5.03 5.03 -2.63
N ALA A 299 5.85 6.03 -2.36
CA ALA A 299 6.40 6.28 -1.02
C ALA A 299 5.27 6.46 0.03
N ALA A 300 4.21 7.21 -0.33
CA ALA A 300 3.07 7.41 0.56
C ALA A 300 2.29 6.11 0.80
N LEU A 301 2.11 5.26 -0.21
CA LEU A 301 1.45 3.96 -0.07
C LEU A 301 2.29 2.98 0.76
N LEU A 302 3.60 2.90 0.53
CA LEU A 302 4.53 2.11 1.35
C LEU A 302 4.51 2.55 2.82
N ALA A 303 4.36 3.86 3.10
CA ALA A 303 4.17 4.36 4.46
C ALA A 303 2.86 3.85 5.10
N GLN A 304 1.80 3.59 4.33
CA GLN A 304 0.59 2.95 4.86
C GLN A 304 0.81 1.45 5.14
N VAL A 305 1.61 0.77 4.32
CA VAL A 305 2.00 -0.63 4.55
C VAL A 305 2.71 -0.80 5.90
N THR A 306 3.54 0.16 6.33
CA THR A 306 4.17 0.11 7.67
C THR A 306 3.16 0.09 8.82
N ARG A 307 1.93 0.50 8.56
CA ARG A 307 0.80 0.52 9.49
C ARG A 307 -0.20 -0.61 9.23
N GLY A 308 0.16 -1.57 8.38
CA GLY A 308 -0.69 -2.69 7.99
C GLY A 308 -1.92 -2.26 7.18
N ARG A 309 -1.83 -1.18 6.41
CA ARG A 309 -2.93 -0.62 5.64
C ARG A 309 -2.67 -0.73 4.14
N ALA A 310 -3.66 -1.20 3.39
CA ALA A 310 -3.62 -1.25 1.93
C ALA A 310 -5.03 -1.01 1.34
N ALA A 311 -5.12 -1.03 0.02
CA ALA A 311 -6.40 -0.94 -0.67
C ALA A 311 -7.31 -2.13 -0.34
N GLN A 312 -8.63 -1.92 -0.36
CA GLN A 312 -9.61 -2.95 0.03
C GLN A 312 -9.43 -4.30 -0.69
N PRO A 313 -9.13 -4.37 -1.99
CA PRO A 313 -8.90 -5.66 -2.64
C PRO A 313 -7.65 -6.39 -2.11
N VAL A 314 -6.58 -5.66 -1.76
CA VAL A 314 -5.38 -6.23 -1.13
C VAL A 314 -5.76 -6.84 0.22
N MET A 315 -6.51 -6.08 1.03
CA MET A 315 -6.95 -6.54 2.35
C MET A 315 -7.89 -7.75 2.27
N ASN A 316 -8.80 -7.78 1.28
CA ASN A 316 -9.68 -8.93 1.06
C ASN A 316 -8.88 -10.18 0.67
N CYS A 317 -7.95 -10.04 -0.27
CA CYS A 317 -7.06 -11.12 -0.70
C CYS A 317 -6.24 -11.66 0.48
N LEU A 318 -5.60 -10.79 1.26
CA LEU A 318 -4.87 -11.16 2.47
C LEU A 318 -5.77 -11.94 3.45
N LYS A 319 -6.97 -11.41 3.74
CA LYS A 319 -7.91 -12.09 4.62
C LYS A 319 -8.19 -13.51 4.14
N THR A 320 -8.52 -13.66 2.88
CA THR A 320 -8.90 -14.97 2.33
C THR A 320 -7.71 -15.92 2.33
N LEU A 321 -6.51 -15.47 1.91
CA LEU A 321 -5.29 -16.28 1.93
C LEU A 321 -4.88 -16.68 3.36
N LEU A 322 -4.96 -15.77 4.32
CA LEU A 322 -4.48 -16.01 5.67
C LEU A 322 -5.49 -16.74 6.58
N THR A 323 -6.80 -16.60 6.34
CA THR A 323 -7.81 -17.15 7.26
C THR A 323 -8.61 -18.33 6.69
N SER A 324 -8.78 -18.43 5.37
CA SER A 324 -9.54 -19.52 4.76
C SER A 324 -8.75 -20.83 4.83
N LYS A 325 -9.34 -21.83 5.47
CA LYS A 325 -8.65 -23.13 5.64
C LYS A 325 -8.66 -23.98 4.36
N HIS A 326 -9.70 -23.87 3.51
CA HIS A 326 -9.91 -24.81 2.39
C HIS A 326 -10.65 -24.20 1.19
N ASN A 327 -10.93 -22.92 1.18
CA ASN A 327 -11.73 -22.33 0.10
C ASN A 327 -10.82 -21.73 -1.00
N THR A 328 -10.24 -22.61 -1.80
CA THR A 328 -9.38 -22.24 -2.93
C THR A 328 -10.09 -21.34 -3.93
N GLU A 329 -11.41 -21.50 -4.11
CA GLU A 329 -12.18 -20.67 -5.03
C GLU A 329 -12.34 -19.23 -4.51
N ALA A 330 -12.55 -19.04 -3.20
CA ALA A 330 -12.58 -17.71 -2.60
C ALA A 330 -11.18 -17.05 -2.70
N MET A 331 -10.10 -17.80 -2.44
CA MET A 331 -8.72 -17.32 -2.63
C MET A 331 -8.50 -16.84 -4.06
N TYR A 332 -8.86 -17.66 -5.03
CA TYR A 332 -8.72 -17.34 -6.46
C TYR A 332 -9.55 -16.11 -6.84
N ARG A 333 -10.81 -16.05 -6.48
CA ARG A 333 -11.70 -14.91 -6.76
C ARG A 333 -11.13 -13.59 -6.22
N ASP A 334 -10.64 -13.58 -4.98
CA ASP A 334 -10.14 -12.36 -4.33
C ASP A 334 -8.75 -11.98 -4.89
N ALA A 335 -7.94 -12.97 -5.25
CA ALA A 335 -6.67 -12.76 -5.94
C ALA A 335 -6.88 -12.18 -7.35
N VAL A 336 -7.80 -12.73 -8.15
CA VAL A 336 -8.18 -12.17 -9.46
C VAL A 336 -8.77 -10.75 -9.31
N ALA A 337 -9.50 -10.48 -8.23
CA ALA A 337 -10.00 -9.13 -7.98
C ALA A 337 -8.87 -8.14 -7.66
N LEU A 338 -7.78 -8.62 -7.04
CA LEU A 338 -6.58 -7.84 -6.76
C LEU A 338 -5.82 -7.53 -8.06
N THR A 339 -5.61 -8.50 -8.96
CA THR A 339 -4.89 -8.26 -10.22
C THR A 339 -5.54 -7.21 -11.13
N LYS A 340 -6.81 -6.86 -10.90
CA LYS A 340 -7.51 -5.80 -11.64
C LYS A 340 -7.22 -4.37 -11.13
N ILE A 341 -6.32 -4.19 -10.18
CA ILE A 341 -5.89 -2.87 -9.72
C ILE A 341 -4.79 -2.33 -10.63
N GLY A 342 -5.00 -1.15 -11.19
CA GLY A 342 -4.03 -0.54 -12.11
C GLY A 342 -3.84 -1.37 -13.38
N HIS A 343 -2.68 -1.23 -14.00
CA HIS A 343 -2.28 -2.06 -15.14
C HIS A 343 -1.59 -3.33 -14.67
N THR A 344 -0.56 -3.20 -13.82
CA THR A 344 0.25 -4.30 -13.26
C THR A 344 0.30 -4.29 -11.74
N SER A 345 0.00 -3.16 -11.08
CA SER A 345 0.18 -2.96 -9.64
C SER A 345 -0.48 -4.05 -8.79
N GLY A 346 -1.67 -4.50 -9.19
CA GLY A 346 -2.37 -5.58 -8.47
C GLY A 346 -1.67 -6.92 -8.61
N SER A 347 -1.14 -7.25 -9.79
CA SER A 347 -0.39 -8.48 -10.04
C SER A 347 0.94 -8.47 -9.29
N ASP A 348 1.68 -7.36 -9.35
CA ASP A 348 2.94 -7.18 -8.63
C ASP A 348 2.73 -7.30 -7.10
N THR A 349 1.68 -6.67 -6.56
CA THR A 349 1.32 -6.81 -5.13
C THR A 349 0.96 -8.26 -4.78
N LEU A 350 0.20 -8.96 -5.62
CA LEU A 350 -0.18 -10.36 -5.40
C LEU A 350 1.06 -11.26 -5.41
N ALA A 351 1.98 -11.07 -6.34
CA ALA A 351 3.23 -11.82 -6.39
C ALA A 351 4.05 -11.62 -5.10
N GLY A 352 4.12 -10.40 -4.56
CA GLY A 352 4.73 -10.12 -3.25
C GLY A 352 4.05 -10.88 -2.10
N ILE A 353 2.71 -10.88 -2.05
CA ILE A 353 1.93 -11.64 -1.05
C ILE A 353 2.22 -13.13 -1.14
N LEU A 354 2.22 -13.69 -2.35
CA LEU A 354 2.49 -15.11 -2.57
C LEU A 354 3.93 -15.47 -2.21
N THR A 355 4.90 -14.62 -2.57
CA THR A 355 6.31 -14.79 -2.14
C THR A 355 6.42 -14.83 -0.62
N ALA A 356 5.76 -13.92 0.10
CA ALA A 356 5.76 -13.95 1.55
C ALA A 356 5.19 -15.25 2.11
N THR A 357 4.06 -15.71 1.56
CA THR A 357 3.31 -16.86 2.11
C THR A 357 3.83 -18.22 1.66
N THR A 358 4.52 -18.31 0.51
CA THR A 358 5.00 -19.60 -0.03
C THR A 358 6.52 -19.77 0.04
N VAL A 359 7.26 -18.70 0.26
CA VAL A 359 8.74 -18.74 0.36
C VAL A 359 9.22 -18.26 1.72
N VAL A 360 8.96 -16.99 2.08
CA VAL A 360 9.56 -16.37 3.27
C VAL A 360 9.01 -16.97 4.57
N LEU A 361 7.70 -17.03 4.74
CA LEU A 361 7.09 -17.58 5.96
C LEU A 361 7.37 -19.06 6.18
N PRO A 362 7.38 -19.95 5.17
CA PRO A 362 7.84 -21.33 5.33
C PRO A 362 9.29 -21.45 5.80
N LEU A 363 10.20 -20.63 5.27
CA LEU A 363 11.60 -20.62 5.72
C LEU A 363 11.72 -20.16 7.17
N LEU A 364 10.98 -19.12 7.57
CA LEU A 364 10.92 -18.67 8.97
C LEU A 364 10.28 -19.73 9.89
N ALA A 365 9.24 -20.42 9.45
CA ALA A 365 8.60 -21.49 10.20
C ALA A 365 9.57 -22.65 10.46
N ALA A 366 10.39 -23.02 9.48
CA ALA A 366 11.40 -24.08 9.63
C ALA A 366 12.52 -23.72 10.63
N GLN A 367 12.82 -22.42 10.81
CA GLN A 367 13.82 -21.96 11.78
C GLN A 367 13.30 -21.89 13.22
N HIS A 368 11.98 -21.93 13.42
CA HIS A 368 11.34 -21.79 14.72
C HIS A 368 10.72 -23.11 15.23
N GLN A 369 10.92 -24.23 14.51
CA GLN A 369 10.62 -25.59 14.96
C GLN A 369 11.80 -26.17 15.72
#